data_074363c76f0aff528da5867a13e42eb2
#
_entry.id   074363c76f0aff528da5867a13e42eb2
#
_cell.length_a   1.000
_cell.length_b   1.000
_cell.length_c   1.000
_cell.angle_alpha   90.00
_cell.angle_beta   90.00
_cell.angle_gamma   90.00
#
_symmetry.space_group_name_H-M   'P 1'
#
loop_
_entity.id
_entity.type
_entity.pdbx_description
1 polymer ?
#
loop_
_entity_poly.entity_id
_entity_poly.type
_entity_poly.pdbx_seq_one_letter_code
_entity_poly.pdbx_strand_id
1 'polypeptide(L)'
;MAIIEKKIKKGDVIEASTIAAIQAVKDTPRIIPHCHPIPLEGCNVSWAWEGNNLRCSVSVNANYKTGIGMEALTGVSAGLLCAFDMVKSIEKDNDGQYPDTAIGDIRVVKKFKSE
;
A
#
# COMPACT_ATOMS: atom_id res chain seq x y z
N MET A 1 8.87 -1.71 18.47
CA MET A 1 8.92 -1.61 17.01
C MET A 1 9.10 -0.15 16.60
N ALA A 2 10.01 0.10 15.69
CA ALA A 2 10.40 1.47 15.33
C ALA A 2 9.25 2.35 14.83
N ILE A 3 8.32 1.80 14.07
CA ILE A 3 7.16 2.54 13.56
C ILE A 3 6.26 3.01 14.69
N ILE A 4 5.97 2.11 15.65
CA ILE A 4 5.12 2.43 16.81
C ILE A 4 5.81 3.47 17.70
N GLU A 5 7.12 3.35 17.86
CA GLU A 5 7.90 4.26 18.70
C GLU A 5 8.27 5.55 18.01
N LYS A 6 7.93 5.70 16.74
CA LYS A 6 8.21 6.88 15.92
C LYS A 6 9.71 7.21 15.84
N LYS A 7 10.55 6.17 15.77
CA LYS A 7 12.01 6.33 15.73
C LYS A 7 12.57 6.38 14.29
N ILE A 8 11.73 6.60 13.31
CA ILE A 8 12.13 6.62 11.90
C ILE A 8 12.55 8.03 11.52
N LYS A 9 13.79 8.18 11.03
CA LYS A 9 14.35 9.48 10.67
C LYS A 9 13.63 10.15 9.50
N LYS A 10 13.04 9.37 8.60
CA LYS A 10 12.33 9.91 7.42
C LYS A 10 10.94 10.44 7.74
N GLY A 11 10.49 10.32 9.00
CA GLY A 11 9.19 10.82 9.42
C GLY A 11 8.20 9.72 9.77
N ASP A 12 6.91 10.04 9.72
CA ASP A 12 5.84 9.11 10.05
C ASP A 12 5.63 8.11 8.91
N VAL A 13 5.93 6.85 9.17
CA VAL A 13 5.84 5.78 8.15
C VAL A 13 4.41 5.58 7.67
N ILE A 14 3.45 5.54 8.61
CA ILE A 14 2.04 5.29 8.27
C ILE A 14 1.48 6.45 7.43
N GLU A 15 1.78 7.68 7.83
CA GLU A 15 1.29 8.85 7.09
C GLU A 15 1.86 8.90 5.68
N ALA A 16 3.17 8.77 5.54
CA ALA A 16 3.83 8.81 4.22
C ALA A 16 3.36 7.66 3.33
N SER A 17 3.24 6.46 3.89
CA SER A 17 2.83 5.28 3.14
C SER A 17 1.36 5.36 2.72
N THR A 18 0.51 5.99 3.54
CA THR A 18 -0.88 6.24 3.18
C THR A 18 -0.96 7.17 1.96
N ILE A 19 -0.16 8.23 1.96
CA ILE A 19 -0.11 9.16 0.83
C ILE A 19 0.38 8.45 -0.43
N ALA A 20 1.43 7.63 -0.31
CA ALA A 20 1.95 6.86 -1.45
C ALA A 20 0.89 5.92 -2.01
N ALA A 21 0.13 5.25 -1.15
CA ALA A 21 -0.94 4.35 -1.58
C ALA A 21 -2.03 5.12 -2.36
N ILE A 22 -2.46 6.26 -1.84
CA ILE A 22 -3.49 7.07 -2.49
C ILE A 22 -3.02 7.58 -3.85
N GLN A 23 -1.78 8.06 -3.92
CA GLN A 23 -1.20 8.53 -5.19
C GLN A 23 -1.15 7.40 -6.22
N ALA A 24 -0.74 6.21 -5.81
CA ALA A 24 -0.64 5.05 -6.70
C ALA A 24 -2.00 4.60 -7.20
N VAL A 25 -3.04 4.64 -6.35
CA VAL A 25 -4.40 4.36 -6.77
C VAL A 25 -4.80 5.28 -7.92
N LYS A 26 -4.54 6.58 -7.77
CA LYS A 26 -4.89 7.58 -8.78
C LYS A 26 -4.04 7.47 -10.03
N ASP A 27 -2.80 7.01 -9.90
CA ASP A 27 -1.85 6.91 -11.02
C ASP A 27 -1.81 5.51 -11.64
N THR A 28 -2.71 4.62 -11.27
CA THR A 28 -2.70 3.24 -11.78
C THR A 28 -2.60 3.15 -13.30
N PRO A 29 -3.35 3.93 -14.11
CA PRO A 29 -3.22 3.85 -15.55
C PRO A 29 -1.85 4.22 -16.10
N ARG A 30 -1.09 5.01 -15.36
CA ARG A 30 0.28 5.39 -15.73
C ARG A 30 1.29 4.30 -15.41
N ILE A 31 0.98 3.47 -14.41
CA ILE A 31 1.87 2.41 -13.93
C ILE A 31 1.60 1.11 -14.66
N ILE A 32 0.32 0.80 -14.89
CA ILE A 32 -0.13 -0.42 -15.54
C ILE A 32 -0.59 -0.06 -16.96
N PRO A 33 0.20 -0.41 -18.00
CA PRO A 33 0.00 0.15 -19.35
C PRO A 33 -1.36 -0.11 -19.98
N HIS A 34 -1.97 -1.25 -19.69
CA HIS A 34 -3.26 -1.62 -20.26
C HIS A 34 -4.46 -1.33 -19.36
N CYS A 35 -4.22 -0.65 -18.24
CA CYS A 35 -5.30 -0.27 -17.33
C CYS A 35 -5.90 1.06 -17.78
N HIS A 36 -7.20 1.08 -18.01
CA HIS A 36 -7.89 2.30 -18.44
C HIS A 36 -8.11 3.24 -17.26
N PRO A 37 -8.04 4.58 -17.49
CA PRO A 37 -8.44 5.53 -16.46
C PRO A 37 -9.91 5.36 -16.11
N ILE A 38 -10.19 5.27 -14.82
CA ILE A 38 -11.55 5.14 -14.30
C ILE A 38 -11.81 6.29 -13.34
N PRO A 39 -12.94 7.00 -13.48
CA PRO A 39 -13.28 8.03 -12.50
C PRO A 39 -13.51 7.40 -11.14
N LEU A 40 -12.63 7.66 -10.20
CA LEU A 40 -12.73 7.12 -8.84
C LEU A 40 -13.56 8.06 -7.97
N GLU A 41 -14.42 7.48 -7.14
CA GLU A 41 -15.24 8.27 -6.21
C GLU A 41 -14.63 8.33 -4.83
N GLY A 42 -13.93 7.28 -4.42
CA GLY A 42 -13.32 7.26 -3.10
C GLY A 42 -12.18 6.28 -3.00
N CYS A 43 -11.30 6.58 -2.07
CA CYS A 43 -10.16 5.72 -1.74
C CYS A 43 -9.93 5.82 -0.24
N ASN A 44 -9.86 4.68 0.42
CA ASN A 44 -9.60 4.61 1.85
C ASN A 44 -8.44 3.66 2.12
N VAL A 45 -7.48 4.10 2.91
CA VAL A 45 -6.30 3.32 3.28
C VAL A 45 -6.29 3.16 4.79
N SER A 46 -6.13 1.94 5.26
CA SER A 46 -6.05 1.66 6.69
C SER A 46 -4.90 0.70 6.98
N TRP A 47 -4.42 0.74 8.20
CA TRP A 47 -3.29 -0.04 8.66
C TRP A 47 -3.64 -0.71 9.97
N ALA A 48 -3.16 -1.93 10.14
CA ALA A 48 -3.38 -2.69 11.38
C ALA A 48 -2.18 -3.58 11.65
N TRP A 49 -1.88 -3.78 12.92
CA TRP A 49 -0.86 -4.73 13.33
C TRP A 49 -1.50 -6.09 13.58
N GLU A 50 -0.88 -7.11 13.01
CA GLU A 50 -1.24 -8.51 13.26
C GLU A 50 0.02 -9.21 13.78
N GLY A 51 0.17 -9.25 15.09
CA GLY A 51 1.44 -9.68 15.69
C GLY A 51 2.54 -8.69 15.31
N ASN A 52 3.59 -9.19 14.68
CA ASN A 52 4.71 -8.37 14.21
C ASN A 52 4.55 -7.93 12.75
N ASN A 53 3.41 -8.26 12.14
CA ASN A 53 3.15 -7.93 10.74
C ASN A 53 2.28 -6.68 10.64
N LEU A 54 2.66 -5.78 9.75
CA LEU A 54 1.86 -4.60 9.45
C LEU A 54 1.02 -4.86 8.21
N ARG A 55 -0.29 -4.79 8.37
CA ARG A 55 -1.23 -4.98 7.25
C ARG A 55 -1.69 -3.64 6.72
N CYS A 56 -1.61 -3.49 5.41
CA CYS A 56 -2.19 -2.36 4.68
C CYS A 56 -3.45 -2.83 3.96
N SER A 57 -4.52 -2.08 4.11
CA SER A 57 -5.79 -2.36 3.43
C SER A 57 -6.20 -1.14 2.63
N VAL A 58 -6.45 -1.34 1.34
CA VAL A 58 -6.88 -0.28 0.44
C VAL A 58 -8.24 -0.61 -0.12
N SER A 59 -9.18 0.30 0.06
CA SER A 59 -10.54 0.19 -0.46
C SER A 59 -10.75 1.32 -1.47
N VAL A 60 -11.18 0.95 -2.68
CA VAL A 60 -11.42 1.92 -3.75
C VAL A 60 -12.83 1.71 -4.26
N ASN A 61 -13.55 2.80 -4.48
CA ASN A 61 -14.88 2.71 -5.06
C ASN A 61 -15.02 3.65 -6.25
N ALA A 62 -15.77 3.19 -7.23
CA ALA A 62 -16.06 3.93 -8.44
C ALA A 62 -17.42 3.47 -8.96
N ASN A 63 -18.16 4.39 -9.54
CA ASN A 63 -19.43 4.08 -10.21
C ASN A 63 -19.14 3.81 -11.69
N TYR A 64 -18.62 2.60 -11.95
CA TYR A 64 -18.18 2.22 -13.30
C TYR A 64 -18.39 0.72 -13.52
N LYS A 65 -18.52 0.32 -14.76
CA LYS A 65 -18.82 -1.07 -15.12
C LYS A 65 -17.67 -2.04 -14.89
N THR A 66 -16.43 -1.56 -14.99
CA THR A 66 -15.24 -2.39 -14.80
C THR A 66 -14.84 -2.44 -13.35
N GLY A 67 -14.28 -3.57 -12.92
CA GLY A 67 -13.76 -3.67 -11.57
C GLY A 67 -12.54 -2.78 -11.35
N ILE A 68 -12.33 -2.39 -10.13
CA ILE A 68 -11.25 -1.50 -9.72
C ILE A 68 -10.20 -2.24 -8.87
N GLY A 69 -10.06 -3.54 -9.10
CA GLY A 69 -9.09 -4.35 -8.38
C GLY A 69 -7.66 -3.92 -8.63
N MET A 70 -7.33 -3.47 -9.85
CA MET A 70 -5.96 -3.04 -10.17
C MET A 70 -5.58 -1.78 -9.41
N GLU A 71 -6.51 -0.83 -9.27
CA GLU A 71 -6.27 0.38 -8.50
C GLU A 71 -5.97 0.06 -7.04
N ALA A 72 -6.76 -0.83 -6.45
CA ALA A 72 -6.55 -1.25 -5.06
C ALA A 72 -5.23 -2.00 -4.89
N LEU A 73 -4.91 -2.91 -5.81
CA LEU A 73 -3.65 -3.67 -5.76
C LEU A 73 -2.43 -2.76 -5.93
N THR A 74 -2.51 -1.81 -6.85
CA THR A 74 -1.43 -0.84 -7.07
C THR A 74 -1.24 0.01 -5.81
N GLY A 75 -2.33 0.45 -5.21
CA GLY A 75 -2.28 1.26 -3.99
C GLY A 75 -1.64 0.52 -2.84
N VAL A 76 -2.07 -0.70 -2.56
CA VAL A 76 -1.52 -1.47 -1.43
C VAL A 76 -0.04 -1.79 -1.68
N SER A 77 0.33 -2.09 -2.92
CA SER A 77 1.72 -2.39 -3.26
C SER A 77 2.61 -1.18 -3.02
N ALA A 78 2.20 0.00 -3.47
CA ALA A 78 2.97 1.23 -3.28
C ALA A 78 3.05 1.63 -1.81
N GLY A 79 1.95 1.46 -1.07
CA GLY A 79 1.94 1.76 0.37
C GLY A 79 2.93 0.89 1.13
N LEU A 80 2.92 -0.42 0.87
CA LEU A 80 3.85 -1.34 1.51
C LEU A 80 5.30 -1.07 1.07
N LEU A 81 5.50 -0.74 -0.21
CA LEU A 81 6.83 -0.44 -0.70
C LEU A 81 7.40 0.82 -0.05
N CYS A 82 6.57 1.84 0.13
CA CYS A 82 6.96 3.07 0.82
C CYS A 82 7.33 2.77 2.28
N ALA A 83 6.52 1.97 2.97
CA ALA A 83 6.79 1.56 4.35
C ALA A 83 8.13 0.82 4.44
N PHE A 84 8.37 -0.12 3.51
CA PHE A 84 9.63 -0.85 3.46
C PHE A 84 10.81 0.10 3.26
N ASP A 85 10.71 1.02 2.30
CA ASP A 85 11.76 2.00 2.04
C ASP A 85 12.09 2.82 3.29
N MET A 86 11.07 3.24 4.03
CA MET A 86 11.28 4.09 5.19
C MET A 86 11.93 3.36 6.37
N VAL A 87 11.68 2.06 6.51
CA VAL A 87 12.25 1.29 7.63
C VAL A 87 13.50 0.51 7.27
N LYS A 88 13.88 0.44 6.00
CA LYS A 88 14.94 -0.47 5.55
C LYS A 88 16.28 -0.25 6.23
N SER A 89 16.60 0.99 6.58
CA SER A 89 17.89 1.28 7.24
C SER A 89 17.97 0.68 8.65
N ILE A 90 16.83 0.47 9.29
CA ILE A 90 16.75 -0.11 10.64
C ILE A 90 16.62 -1.63 10.55
N GLU A 91 15.95 -2.13 9.51
CA GLU A 91 15.66 -3.56 9.36
C GLU A 91 16.81 -4.36 8.76
N LYS A 92 17.72 -3.72 8.02
CA LYS A 92 18.83 -4.45 7.41
C LYS A 92 19.82 -4.95 8.45
N ASP A 93 20.39 -6.12 8.19
CA ASP A 93 21.45 -6.66 9.04
C ASP A 93 22.82 -6.11 8.65
N ASN A 94 23.89 -6.61 9.31
CA ASN A 94 25.26 -6.15 9.06
C ASN A 94 25.77 -6.44 7.66
N ASP A 95 25.13 -7.40 6.97
CA ASP A 95 25.50 -7.76 5.59
C ASP A 95 24.63 -7.06 4.55
N GLY A 96 23.78 -6.14 4.98
CA GLY A 96 22.89 -5.41 4.09
C GLY A 96 21.67 -6.21 3.64
N GLN A 97 21.35 -7.29 4.34
CA GLN A 97 20.20 -8.15 4.00
C GLN A 97 19.00 -7.84 4.90
N TYR A 98 17.83 -8.37 4.52
CA TYR A 98 16.59 -8.16 5.24
C TYR A 98 16.00 -9.51 5.68
N PRO A 99 16.58 -10.15 6.72
CA PRO A 99 16.14 -11.48 7.12
C PRO A 99 14.73 -11.54 7.70
N ASP A 100 14.28 -10.44 8.29
CA ASP A 100 12.99 -10.39 8.99
C ASP A 100 11.94 -9.50 8.32
N THR A 101 12.26 -8.93 7.15
CA THR A 101 11.40 -7.96 6.51
C THR A 101 11.07 -8.39 5.08
N ALA A 102 9.80 -8.50 4.79
CA ALA A 102 9.34 -8.88 3.46
C ALA A 102 7.96 -8.27 3.21
N ILE A 103 7.67 -8.04 1.94
CA ILE A 103 6.32 -7.68 1.49
C ILE A 103 5.71 -8.94 0.90
N GLY A 104 4.52 -9.30 1.32
CA GLY A 104 3.88 -10.50 0.82
C GLY A 104 2.37 -10.47 1.01
N ASP A 105 1.72 -11.51 0.53
CA ASP A 105 0.28 -11.73 0.67
C ASP A 105 -0.57 -10.56 0.14
N ILE A 106 -0.15 -9.98 -0.99
CA ILE A 106 -0.90 -8.93 -1.65
C ILE A 106 -1.98 -9.57 -2.50
N ARG A 107 -3.24 -9.26 -2.22
CA ARG A 107 -4.38 -9.89 -2.90
C ARG A 107 -5.64 -9.04 -2.80
N VAL A 108 -6.57 -9.30 -3.70
CA VAL A 108 -7.91 -8.73 -3.62
C VAL A 108 -8.71 -9.57 -2.63
N VAL A 109 -9.12 -8.95 -1.52
CA VAL A 109 -9.87 -9.64 -0.47
C VAL A 109 -11.34 -9.72 -0.83
N LYS A 110 -11.88 -8.62 -1.40
CA LYS A 110 -13.30 -8.55 -1.67
C LYS A 110 -13.56 -7.59 -2.83
N LYS A 111 -14.50 -7.96 -3.67
CA LYS A 111 -14.85 -7.17 -4.83
C LYS A 111 -16.37 -7.09 -4.96
N PHE A 112 -16.88 -5.87 -5.06
CA PHE A 112 -18.31 -5.63 -5.27
C PHE A 112 -18.52 -4.95 -6.62
N LYS A 113 -19.58 -5.35 -7.31
CA LYS A 113 -20.03 -4.64 -8.51
C LYS A 113 -21.43 -4.13 -8.22
N SER A 114 -21.66 -2.84 -8.41
CA SER A 114 -23.02 -2.33 -8.40
C SER A 114 -23.66 -2.58 -9.76
N GLU A 115 -24.89 -3.01 -9.75
CA GLU A 115 -25.64 -3.28 -10.96
C GLU A 115 -26.34 -2.03 -11.49
#